data_bdb8d913f230e010524249793cc7be7e
#
_entry.id   bdb8d913f230e010524249793cc7be7e
#
_cell.length_a   1.000
_cell.length_b   1.000
_cell.length_c   1.000
_cell.angle_alpha   90.00
_cell.angle_beta   90.00
_cell.angle_gamma   90.00
#
_symmetry.space_group_name_H-M   'P 1'
#
loop_
_entity.id
_entity.type
_entity.pdbx_description
1 polymer ?
#
loop_
_entity_poly.entity_id
_entity_poly.type
_entity_poly.pdbx_seq_one_letter_code
_entity_poly.pdbx_strand_id
1 'polypeptide(L)'
;METTFFDLGINKQLIKGLKELGIKTPTEIQREAIPVLLKNDTDFVGLAQTGTGKTAAYGLPILQNIQAREEHVQALILAPTRELVQQIQKQLFKFTKYCDDKIFAEGIYGGEKMDIQLKRIQRTTHIVVATPGRLLDFIQRGQINIKNIDTLVLDEADEMLSMGFKEDLNKILKYTTGTRHTWLFSATMPAEIEKMVKTYMSPNALRIEVNKNSLVNANISHHYIVTNIKDKTNIITRLLDKYADDRGIIFSRTKAGAMLLAKELTQEGFSVEALQGDMQQKERDKVMRAFKNESLQFLVSTDVSARGIDVNNLAFVIHHQLPDQQEYYTHRSGRTARAGKTGESIALIISGEEQQIQKLQKDLGIKFRQMTL
;
A
#
# COMPACT_ATOMS: atom_id res chain seq x y z
N MET A 1 17.38 18.60 18.94
CA MET A 1 17.27 19.03 17.53
C MET A 1 16.48 17.95 16.79
N GLU A 2 15.58 18.34 15.88
CA GLU A 2 14.88 17.36 15.04
C GLU A 2 15.85 16.79 14.01
N THR A 3 15.90 15.47 13.88
CA THR A 3 16.71 14.76 12.89
C THR A 3 16.25 15.13 11.49
N THR A 4 17.16 15.52 10.60
CA THR A 4 16.86 15.85 9.21
C THR A 4 17.28 14.72 8.26
N PHE A 5 16.80 14.72 7.01
CA PHE A 5 17.26 13.76 5.99
C PHE A 5 18.77 13.88 5.70
N PHE A 6 19.35 15.05 5.91
CA PHE A 6 20.80 15.24 5.79
C PHE A 6 21.56 14.51 6.89
N ASP A 7 21.05 14.54 8.12
CA ASP A 7 21.65 13.82 9.26
C ASP A 7 21.56 12.30 9.07
N LEU A 8 20.59 11.82 8.29
CA LEU A 8 20.45 10.41 7.91
C LEU A 8 21.38 9.99 6.76
N GLY A 9 22.15 10.92 6.17
CA GLY A 9 23.09 10.65 5.08
C GLY A 9 22.53 10.82 3.67
N ILE A 10 21.31 11.35 3.50
CA ILE A 10 20.71 11.61 2.18
C ILE A 10 21.35 12.85 1.53
N ASN A 11 21.68 12.73 0.25
CA ASN A 11 22.32 13.79 -0.52
C ASN A 11 21.40 15.00 -0.76
N LYS A 12 22.00 16.15 -1.03
CA LYS A 12 21.27 17.44 -1.18
C LYS A 12 20.29 17.45 -2.35
N GLN A 13 20.54 16.71 -3.41
CA GLN A 13 19.69 16.65 -4.60
C GLN A 13 18.38 15.94 -4.31
N LEU A 14 18.42 14.77 -3.66
CA LEU A 14 17.25 14.03 -3.21
C LEU A 14 16.46 14.82 -2.15
N ILE A 15 17.15 15.49 -1.21
CA ILE A 15 16.52 16.36 -0.21
C ILE A 15 15.75 17.50 -0.88
N LYS A 16 16.28 18.08 -1.95
CA LYS A 16 15.58 19.12 -2.72
C LYS A 16 14.28 18.58 -3.34
N GLY A 17 14.30 17.35 -3.88
CA GLY A 17 13.11 16.67 -4.38
C GLY A 17 12.06 16.43 -3.29
N LEU A 18 12.49 16.00 -2.09
CA LEU A 18 11.61 15.80 -0.94
C LEU A 18 10.93 17.10 -0.48
N LYS A 19 11.71 18.20 -0.40
CA LYS A 19 11.17 19.51 0.00
C LYS A 19 10.07 20.01 -0.91
N GLU A 20 10.20 19.81 -2.22
CA GLU A 20 9.16 20.18 -3.19
C GLU A 20 7.86 19.38 -2.97
N LEU A 21 7.97 18.15 -2.47
CA LEU A 21 6.82 17.31 -2.12
C LEU A 21 6.25 17.62 -0.73
N GLY A 22 6.78 18.63 -0.02
CA GLY A 22 6.37 18.98 1.33
C GLY A 22 6.92 18.02 2.41
N ILE A 23 7.82 17.10 2.06
CA ILE A 23 8.43 16.13 2.98
C ILE A 23 9.66 16.81 3.60
N LYS A 24 9.48 17.35 4.80
CA LYS A 24 10.51 18.15 5.48
C LYS A 24 11.28 17.38 6.55
N THR A 25 10.57 16.60 7.34
CA THR A 25 11.11 15.81 8.45
C THR A 25 10.93 14.32 8.22
N PRO A 26 11.93 13.48 8.51
CA PRO A 26 11.81 12.04 8.36
C PRO A 26 10.85 11.45 9.41
N THR A 27 10.05 10.49 8.98
CA THR A 27 9.20 9.69 9.87
C THR A 27 10.04 8.71 10.69
N GLU A 28 9.44 8.04 11.68
CA GLU A 28 10.11 7.07 12.54
C GLU A 28 10.78 5.95 11.72
N ILE A 29 10.02 5.30 10.82
CA ILE A 29 10.59 4.24 9.96
C ILE A 29 11.71 4.75 9.06
N GLN A 30 11.65 6.00 8.61
CA GLN A 30 12.72 6.60 7.80
C GLN A 30 13.96 6.89 8.65
N ARG A 31 13.81 7.39 9.87
CA ARG A 31 14.95 7.62 10.76
C ARG A 31 15.72 6.35 11.10
N GLU A 32 14.99 5.27 11.33
CA GLU A 32 15.57 3.99 11.71
C GLU A 32 16.14 3.23 10.50
N ALA A 33 15.42 3.21 9.37
CA ALA A 33 15.79 2.38 8.21
C ALA A 33 16.86 3.05 7.32
N ILE A 34 16.74 4.34 7.01
CA ILE A 34 17.62 5.00 6.03
C ILE A 34 19.10 4.82 6.33
N PRO A 35 19.62 5.08 7.57
CA PRO A 35 21.05 4.96 7.87
C PRO A 35 21.58 3.53 7.69
N VAL A 36 20.74 2.53 7.92
CA VAL A 36 21.07 1.10 7.74
C VAL A 36 21.10 0.76 6.26
N LEU A 37 20.03 1.11 5.53
CA LEU A 37 19.86 0.75 4.12
C LEU A 37 20.83 1.47 3.18
N LEU A 38 21.32 2.65 3.56
CA LEU A 38 22.36 3.37 2.80
C LEU A 38 23.67 2.60 2.72
N LYS A 39 24.02 1.79 3.73
CA LYS A 39 25.22 0.95 3.71
C LYS A 39 25.11 -0.18 2.69
N ASN A 40 23.87 -0.62 2.41
CA ASN A 40 23.53 -1.74 1.50
C ASN A 40 24.37 -3.00 1.76
N ASP A 41 24.54 -3.36 3.03
CA ASP A 41 25.41 -4.45 3.49
C ASP A 41 24.66 -5.53 4.26
N THR A 42 23.33 -5.42 4.41
CA THR A 42 22.51 -6.36 5.17
C THR A 42 21.10 -6.52 4.63
N ASP A 43 20.49 -7.67 4.93
CA ASP A 43 19.07 -7.86 4.78
C ASP A 43 18.31 -7.09 5.88
N PHE A 44 17.11 -6.65 5.56
CA PHE A 44 16.34 -5.77 6.43
C PHE A 44 14.86 -6.16 6.49
N VAL A 45 14.28 -6.12 7.68
CA VAL A 45 12.84 -6.31 7.92
C VAL A 45 12.29 -5.07 8.62
N GLY A 46 11.46 -4.30 7.93
CA GLY A 46 10.79 -3.12 8.44
C GLY A 46 9.30 -3.36 8.68
N LEU A 47 8.89 -3.42 9.94
CA LEU A 47 7.48 -3.52 10.30
C LEU A 47 6.92 -2.13 10.57
N ALA A 48 6.08 -1.67 9.64
CA ALA A 48 5.45 -0.35 9.70
C ALA A 48 4.13 -0.32 8.92
N GLN A 49 3.16 0.41 9.41
CA GLN A 49 1.84 0.53 8.78
C GLN A 49 1.90 1.23 7.42
N THR A 50 0.82 1.12 6.63
CA THR A 50 0.64 1.91 5.40
C THR A 50 0.57 3.41 5.74
N GLY A 51 1.17 4.25 4.88
CA GLY A 51 1.18 5.70 5.09
C GLY A 51 2.26 6.23 6.03
N THR A 52 3.12 5.38 6.60
CA THR A 52 4.24 5.80 7.48
C THR A 52 5.47 6.28 6.72
N GLY A 53 5.45 6.26 5.37
CA GLY A 53 6.57 6.72 4.56
C GLY A 53 7.57 5.63 4.17
N LYS A 54 7.18 4.35 4.18
CA LYS A 54 8.03 3.20 3.79
C LYS A 54 8.70 3.39 2.43
N THR A 55 7.97 3.90 1.43
CA THR A 55 8.52 4.11 0.08
C THR A 55 9.75 5.02 0.07
N ALA A 56 9.75 6.10 0.86
CA ALA A 56 10.93 6.95 0.98
C ALA A 56 12.03 6.27 1.84
N ALA A 57 11.65 5.45 2.82
CA ALA A 57 12.61 4.74 3.67
C ALA A 57 13.53 3.81 2.87
N TYR A 58 12.99 3.06 1.89
CA TYR A 58 13.80 2.22 1.01
C TYR A 58 14.20 2.90 -0.31
N GLY A 59 13.33 3.75 -0.85
CA GLY A 59 13.54 4.38 -2.15
C GLY A 59 14.70 5.36 -2.17
N LEU A 60 14.89 6.16 -1.12
CA LEU A 60 16.00 7.11 -1.04
C LEU A 60 17.38 6.42 -1.00
N PRO A 61 17.60 5.38 -0.16
CA PRO A 61 18.83 4.59 -0.21
C PRO A 61 19.07 3.93 -1.58
N ILE A 62 18.05 3.32 -2.19
CA ILE A 62 18.18 2.76 -3.54
C ILE A 62 18.65 3.83 -4.52
N LEU A 63 17.94 4.95 -4.60
CA LEU A 63 18.27 6.03 -5.54
C LEU A 63 19.68 6.60 -5.35
N GLN A 64 20.17 6.64 -4.11
CA GLN A 64 21.50 7.15 -3.80
C GLN A 64 22.60 6.15 -4.17
N ASN A 65 22.30 4.84 -4.15
CA ASN A 65 23.24 3.76 -4.47
C ASN A 65 23.26 3.37 -5.95
N ILE A 66 22.26 3.77 -6.75
CA ILE A 66 22.21 3.48 -8.19
C ILE A 66 23.41 4.09 -8.91
N GLN A 67 24.06 3.27 -9.70
CA GLN A 67 25.12 3.67 -10.64
C GLN A 67 24.49 3.97 -12.01
N ALA A 68 24.20 5.24 -12.26
CA ALA A 68 23.42 5.66 -13.44
C ALA A 68 24.11 5.40 -14.79
N ARG A 69 25.40 5.07 -14.78
CA ARG A 69 26.17 4.71 -16.00
C ARG A 69 26.03 3.23 -16.39
N GLU A 70 25.53 2.41 -15.46
CA GLU A 70 25.33 0.98 -15.71
C GLU A 70 23.95 0.76 -16.35
N GLU A 71 23.91 0.10 -17.50
CA GLU A 71 22.68 -0.07 -18.28
C GLU A 71 21.90 -1.36 -17.92
N HIS A 72 21.93 -1.79 -16.65
CA HIS A 72 21.21 -2.96 -16.19
C HIS A 72 20.33 -2.66 -14.98
N VAL A 73 19.42 -3.58 -14.67
CA VAL A 73 18.55 -3.50 -13.50
C VAL A 73 19.37 -3.77 -12.24
N GLN A 74 19.49 -2.78 -11.38
CA GLN A 74 20.23 -2.85 -10.11
C GLN A 74 19.30 -3.06 -8.90
N ALA A 75 18.06 -2.60 -8.98
CA ALA A 75 17.09 -2.79 -7.92
C ALA A 75 15.76 -3.31 -8.44
N LEU A 76 15.17 -4.25 -7.70
CA LEU A 76 13.84 -4.80 -7.94
C LEU A 76 12.94 -4.52 -6.74
N ILE A 77 11.78 -3.92 -6.97
CA ILE A 77 10.77 -3.64 -5.96
C ILE A 77 9.50 -4.41 -6.32
N LEU A 78 9.08 -5.35 -5.48
CA LEU A 78 7.84 -6.09 -5.63
C LEU A 78 6.74 -5.46 -4.78
N ALA A 79 5.57 -5.31 -5.36
CA ALA A 79 4.39 -4.74 -4.71
C ALA A 79 3.12 -5.49 -5.12
N PRO A 80 2.09 -5.59 -4.25
CA PRO A 80 0.92 -6.43 -4.47
C PRO A 80 0.03 -5.98 -5.63
N THR A 81 -0.05 -4.67 -5.89
CA THR A 81 -1.02 -4.12 -6.84
C THR A 81 -0.37 -3.21 -7.87
N ARG A 82 -1.02 -3.12 -9.03
CA ARG A 82 -0.66 -2.21 -10.11
C ARG A 82 -0.62 -0.76 -9.63
N GLU A 83 -1.62 -0.36 -8.85
CA GLU A 83 -1.74 1.01 -8.34
C GLU A 83 -0.55 1.38 -7.46
N LEU A 84 -0.11 0.44 -6.59
CA LEU A 84 1.06 0.66 -5.74
C LEU A 84 2.35 0.69 -6.57
N VAL A 85 2.50 -0.18 -7.58
CA VAL A 85 3.64 -0.13 -8.52
C VAL A 85 3.73 1.25 -9.19
N GLN A 86 2.62 1.75 -9.73
CA GLN A 86 2.57 3.08 -10.37
C GLN A 86 2.86 4.21 -9.38
N GLN A 87 2.39 4.09 -8.14
CA GLN A 87 2.65 5.06 -7.07
C GLN A 87 4.13 5.10 -6.72
N ILE A 88 4.75 3.93 -6.50
CA ILE A 88 6.18 3.83 -6.18
C ILE A 88 7.00 4.42 -7.33
N GLN A 89 6.75 3.99 -8.58
CA GLN A 89 7.44 4.52 -9.76
C GLN A 89 7.35 6.05 -9.85
N LYS A 90 6.15 6.61 -9.66
CA LYS A 90 5.94 8.06 -9.67
C LYS A 90 6.66 8.77 -8.52
N GLN A 91 6.73 8.16 -7.35
CA GLN A 91 7.45 8.74 -6.21
C GLN A 91 8.97 8.73 -6.46
N LEU A 92 9.54 7.62 -6.92
CA LEU A 92 10.96 7.54 -7.27
C LEU A 92 11.33 8.61 -8.31
N PHE A 93 10.53 8.75 -9.37
CA PHE A 93 10.72 9.81 -10.37
C PHE A 93 10.70 11.22 -9.77
N LYS A 94 9.79 11.51 -8.85
CA LYS A 94 9.72 12.81 -8.19
C LYS A 94 10.93 13.08 -7.27
N PHE A 95 11.42 12.06 -6.58
CA PHE A 95 12.59 12.19 -5.71
C PHE A 95 13.84 12.57 -6.51
N THR A 96 13.99 12.04 -7.74
CA THR A 96 15.17 12.28 -8.60
C THR A 96 15.10 13.56 -9.43
N LYS A 97 14.05 14.37 -9.30
CA LYS A 97 13.83 15.57 -10.11
C LYS A 97 15.03 16.52 -10.20
N TYR A 98 15.85 16.57 -9.15
CA TYR A 98 17.01 17.46 -9.04
C TYR A 98 18.35 16.72 -9.06
N CYS A 99 18.35 15.43 -9.40
CA CYS A 99 19.57 14.68 -9.58
C CYS A 99 20.18 15.02 -10.94
N ASP A 100 21.51 15.13 -10.98
CA ASP A 100 22.26 15.40 -12.23
C ASP A 100 22.20 14.19 -13.16
N ASP A 101 22.36 13.00 -12.57
CA ASP A 101 22.24 11.74 -13.30
C ASP A 101 20.79 11.30 -13.44
N LYS A 102 20.42 10.79 -14.62
CA LYS A 102 19.08 10.28 -14.88
C LYS A 102 18.96 8.84 -14.40
N ILE A 103 18.10 8.60 -13.41
CA ILE A 103 17.76 7.27 -12.92
C ILE A 103 16.39 6.88 -13.46
N PHE A 104 16.33 5.73 -14.14
CA PHE A 104 15.10 5.23 -14.77
C PHE A 104 14.50 4.09 -13.96
N ALA A 105 13.24 4.29 -13.54
CA ALA A 105 12.44 3.29 -12.86
C ALA A 105 11.22 2.93 -13.71
N GLU A 106 11.07 1.65 -14.06
CA GLU A 106 9.97 1.15 -14.90
C GLU A 106 9.03 0.23 -14.14
N GLY A 107 7.72 0.40 -14.42
CA GLY A 107 6.64 -0.39 -13.81
C GLY A 107 6.22 -1.57 -14.66
N ILE A 108 6.16 -2.77 -14.06
CA ILE A 108 5.71 -4.03 -14.69
C ILE A 108 4.50 -4.56 -13.93
N TYR A 109 3.31 -4.58 -14.56
CA TYR A 109 2.07 -4.97 -13.88
C TYR A 109 1.01 -5.49 -14.85
N GLY A 110 0.02 -6.22 -14.34
CA GLY A 110 -1.11 -6.72 -15.11
C GLY A 110 -2.04 -5.62 -15.64
N GLY A 111 -2.87 -5.95 -16.65
CA GLY A 111 -3.88 -5.04 -17.19
C GLY A 111 -3.39 -4.03 -18.24
N GLU A 112 -2.11 -4.00 -18.55
CA GLU A 112 -1.52 -3.26 -19.68
C GLU A 112 -0.97 -4.25 -20.72
N LYS A 113 -0.95 -3.86 -22.01
CA LYS A 113 -0.38 -4.69 -23.07
C LYS A 113 1.10 -4.96 -22.79
N MET A 114 1.49 -6.22 -22.90
CA MET A 114 2.85 -6.69 -22.61
C MET A 114 3.89 -6.00 -23.51
N ASP A 115 3.60 -5.85 -24.81
CA ASP A 115 4.51 -5.22 -25.78
C ASP A 115 4.84 -3.77 -25.44
N ILE A 116 3.89 -3.04 -24.82
CA ILE A 116 4.12 -1.65 -24.39
C ILE A 116 5.10 -1.63 -23.22
N GLN A 117 4.92 -2.51 -22.25
CA GLN A 117 5.82 -2.61 -21.11
C GLN A 117 7.21 -3.10 -21.56
N LEU A 118 7.25 -4.08 -22.46
CA LEU A 118 8.52 -4.59 -23.01
C LEU A 118 9.35 -3.48 -23.68
N LYS A 119 8.73 -2.66 -24.53
CA LYS A 119 9.41 -1.53 -25.17
C LYS A 119 9.98 -0.52 -24.16
N ARG A 120 9.34 -0.35 -23.00
CA ARG A 120 9.87 0.52 -21.94
C ARG A 120 11.08 -0.09 -21.25
N ILE A 121 11.00 -1.38 -20.91
CA ILE A 121 12.08 -2.08 -20.18
C ILE A 121 13.32 -2.30 -21.03
N GLN A 122 13.18 -2.40 -22.36
CA GLN A 122 14.29 -2.50 -23.30
C GLN A 122 15.14 -1.22 -23.39
N ARG A 123 14.65 -0.10 -22.85
CA ARG A 123 15.47 1.10 -22.64
C ARG A 123 16.30 0.91 -21.38
N THR A 124 17.31 1.76 -21.20
CA THR A 124 18.06 1.80 -19.95
C THR A 124 17.10 1.85 -18.76
N THR A 125 17.14 0.83 -17.91
CA THR A 125 16.28 0.69 -16.75
C THR A 125 17.13 0.25 -15.56
N HIS A 126 17.21 1.10 -14.54
CA HIS A 126 18.00 0.85 -13.34
C HIS A 126 17.17 0.19 -12.23
N ILE A 127 15.89 0.54 -12.15
CA ILE A 127 14.97 0.06 -11.13
C ILE A 127 13.73 -0.52 -11.80
N VAL A 128 13.37 -1.74 -11.43
CA VAL A 128 12.10 -2.35 -11.82
C VAL A 128 11.17 -2.38 -10.61
N VAL A 129 9.96 -1.85 -10.80
CA VAL A 129 8.88 -1.94 -9.81
C VAL A 129 7.80 -2.84 -10.39
N ALA A 130 7.44 -3.95 -9.73
CA ALA A 130 6.61 -4.95 -10.38
C ALA A 130 5.56 -5.61 -9.46
N THR A 131 4.45 -6.06 -10.09
CA THR A 131 3.59 -7.08 -9.47
C THR A 131 4.16 -8.47 -9.76
N PRO A 132 4.13 -9.42 -8.78
CA PRO A 132 4.81 -10.72 -8.91
C PRO A 132 4.45 -11.50 -10.18
N GLY A 133 3.16 -11.70 -10.46
CA GLY A 133 2.72 -12.53 -11.59
C GLY A 133 3.20 -11.98 -12.95
N ARG A 134 3.07 -10.68 -13.21
CA ARG A 134 3.52 -10.09 -14.48
C ARG A 134 5.04 -10.11 -14.61
N LEU A 135 5.78 -9.89 -13.55
CA LEU A 135 7.23 -10.00 -13.57
C LEU A 135 7.66 -11.43 -13.92
N LEU A 136 7.02 -12.43 -13.31
CA LEU A 136 7.31 -13.83 -13.59
C LEU A 136 7.07 -14.17 -15.06
N ASP A 137 6.00 -13.66 -15.69
CA ASP A 137 5.76 -13.81 -17.14
C ASP A 137 6.93 -13.28 -17.97
N PHE A 138 7.47 -12.09 -17.61
CA PHE A 138 8.61 -11.49 -18.32
C PHE A 138 9.91 -12.28 -18.12
N ILE A 139 10.16 -12.79 -16.92
CA ILE A 139 11.32 -13.63 -16.61
C ILE A 139 11.26 -14.93 -17.41
N GLN A 140 10.13 -15.64 -17.39
CA GLN A 140 9.94 -16.93 -18.06
C GLN A 140 10.07 -16.82 -19.59
N ARG A 141 9.74 -15.66 -20.14
CA ARG A 141 9.92 -15.36 -21.58
C ARG A 141 11.32 -14.86 -21.92
N GLY A 142 12.23 -14.76 -20.95
CA GLY A 142 13.58 -14.22 -21.15
C GLY A 142 13.62 -12.74 -21.54
N GLN A 143 12.57 -11.99 -21.23
CA GLN A 143 12.41 -10.58 -21.61
C GLN A 143 13.02 -9.60 -20.60
N ILE A 144 13.38 -10.08 -19.41
CA ILE A 144 14.07 -9.31 -18.38
C ILE A 144 15.09 -10.18 -17.66
N ASN A 145 16.23 -9.59 -17.33
CA ASN A 145 17.27 -10.22 -16.53
C ASN A 145 17.37 -9.53 -15.17
N ILE A 146 17.13 -10.30 -14.10
CA ILE A 146 17.18 -9.82 -12.71
C ILE A 146 18.25 -10.56 -11.88
N LYS A 147 19.21 -11.24 -12.54
CA LYS A 147 20.24 -12.04 -11.86
C LYS A 147 21.22 -11.18 -11.08
N ASN A 148 21.50 -9.99 -11.57
CA ASN A 148 22.55 -9.11 -11.05
C ASN A 148 21.96 -7.88 -10.33
N ILE A 149 20.78 -8.01 -9.71
CA ILE A 149 20.27 -6.94 -8.86
C ILE A 149 21.04 -6.90 -7.54
N ASP A 150 21.34 -5.70 -7.05
CA ASP A 150 21.99 -5.50 -5.75
C ASP A 150 20.96 -5.48 -4.61
N THR A 151 19.77 -4.98 -4.90
CA THR A 151 18.71 -4.79 -3.91
C THR A 151 17.37 -5.35 -4.39
N LEU A 152 16.75 -6.17 -3.55
CA LEU A 152 15.37 -6.64 -3.69
C LEU A 152 14.52 -6.08 -2.56
N VAL A 153 13.44 -5.36 -2.90
CA VAL A 153 12.44 -4.90 -1.92
C VAL A 153 11.16 -5.69 -2.09
N LEU A 154 10.62 -6.16 -0.98
CA LEU A 154 9.27 -6.74 -0.87
C LEU A 154 8.41 -5.73 -0.10
N ASP A 155 7.62 -4.90 -0.80
CA ASP A 155 6.74 -3.91 -0.17
C ASP A 155 5.32 -4.46 -0.03
N GLU A 156 4.72 -4.23 1.14
CA GLU A 156 3.44 -4.83 1.55
C GLU A 156 3.47 -6.37 1.39
N ALA A 157 4.51 -7.01 1.96
CA ALA A 157 4.74 -8.45 1.80
C ALA A 157 3.57 -9.31 2.32
N ASP A 158 2.95 -8.93 3.43
CA ASP A 158 1.74 -9.54 3.98
C ASP A 158 0.57 -9.49 2.97
N GLU A 159 0.39 -8.38 2.29
CA GLU A 159 -0.62 -8.23 1.26
C GLU A 159 -0.34 -9.10 0.03
N MET A 160 0.92 -9.22 -0.40
CA MET A 160 1.27 -10.11 -1.50
C MET A 160 0.92 -11.56 -1.18
N LEU A 161 1.18 -12.03 0.05
CA LEU A 161 0.81 -13.39 0.48
C LEU A 161 -0.71 -13.56 0.56
N SER A 162 -1.43 -12.60 1.12
CA SER A 162 -2.89 -12.66 1.23
C SER A 162 -3.59 -12.69 -0.13
N MET A 163 -2.95 -12.12 -1.17
CA MET A 163 -3.41 -12.18 -2.57
C MET A 163 -3.02 -13.47 -3.30
N GLY A 164 -2.32 -14.41 -2.65
CA GLY A 164 -1.93 -15.69 -3.22
C GLY A 164 -0.64 -15.69 -4.03
N PHE A 165 0.16 -14.62 -3.99
CA PHE A 165 1.43 -14.52 -4.75
C PHE A 165 2.58 -15.34 -4.15
N LYS A 166 2.35 -16.18 -3.14
CA LYS A 166 3.39 -16.99 -2.48
C LYS A 166 4.25 -17.77 -3.45
N GLU A 167 3.60 -18.49 -4.38
CA GLU A 167 4.32 -19.31 -5.36
C GLU A 167 5.11 -18.47 -6.37
N ASP A 168 4.55 -17.34 -6.80
CA ASP A 168 5.22 -16.43 -7.73
C ASP A 168 6.44 -15.79 -7.07
N LEU A 169 6.32 -15.35 -5.81
CA LEU A 169 7.43 -14.82 -5.02
C LEU A 169 8.54 -15.87 -4.87
N ASN A 170 8.21 -17.11 -4.50
CA ASN A 170 9.18 -18.19 -4.38
C ASN A 170 9.94 -18.46 -5.71
N LYS A 171 9.23 -18.39 -6.84
CA LYS A 171 9.87 -18.54 -8.17
C LYS A 171 10.78 -17.35 -8.48
N ILE A 172 10.33 -16.12 -8.28
CA ILE A 172 11.11 -14.89 -8.52
C ILE A 172 12.39 -14.90 -7.68
N LEU A 173 12.30 -15.24 -6.39
CA LEU A 173 13.44 -15.30 -5.49
C LEU A 173 14.52 -16.30 -5.96
N LYS A 174 14.13 -17.38 -6.65
CA LYS A 174 15.07 -18.34 -7.26
C LYS A 174 15.80 -17.78 -8.49
N TYR A 175 15.23 -16.78 -9.18
CA TYR A 175 15.88 -16.14 -10.31
C TYR A 175 16.88 -15.04 -9.90
N THR A 176 16.85 -14.59 -8.66
CA THR A 176 17.79 -13.61 -8.11
C THR A 176 18.99 -14.33 -7.50
N THR A 177 19.86 -14.88 -8.32
CA THR A 177 20.96 -15.78 -7.90
C THR A 177 22.26 -15.08 -7.52
N GLY A 178 22.39 -13.79 -7.81
CA GLY A 178 23.54 -12.95 -7.43
C GLY A 178 23.57 -12.63 -5.94
N THR A 179 24.66 -12.00 -5.51
CA THR A 179 24.75 -11.39 -4.18
C THR A 179 23.83 -10.18 -4.13
N ARG A 180 22.79 -10.24 -3.35
CA ARG A 180 21.82 -9.15 -3.16
C ARG A 180 21.41 -9.03 -1.71
N HIS A 181 20.94 -7.86 -1.35
CA HIS A 181 20.25 -7.64 -0.07
C HIS A 181 18.75 -7.59 -0.28
N THR A 182 18.02 -8.23 0.63
CA THR A 182 16.55 -8.29 0.61
C THR A 182 16.00 -7.40 1.72
N TRP A 183 15.18 -6.43 1.34
CA TRP A 183 14.51 -5.51 2.27
C TRP A 183 13.02 -5.77 2.25
N LEU A 184 12.50 -6.33 3.32
CA LEU A 184 11.09 -6.65 3.47
C LEU A 184 10.40 -5.56 4.28
N PHE A 185 9.35 -4.99 3.72
CA PHE A 185 8.46 -4.05 4.39
C PHE A 185 7.05 -4.62 4.46
N SER A 186 6.49 -4.65 5.67
CA SER A 186 5.18 -5.23 5.94
C SER A 186 4.47 -4.48 7.06
N ALA A 187 3.14 -4.51 7.09
CA ALA A 187 2.38 -4.00 8.21
C ALA A 187 2.29 -5.04 9.33
N THR A 188 2.26 -6.32 8.97
CA THR A 188 2.13 -7.46 9.89
C THR A 188 3.18 -8.53 9.61
N MET A 189 3.40 -9.45 10.55
CA MET A 189 4.35 -10.54 10.44
C MET A 189 3.66 -11.91 10.67
N PRO A 190 2.77 -12.34 9.76
CA PRO A 190 2.16 -13.66 9.85
C PRO A 190 3.21 -14.78 9.68
N ALA A 191 2.87 -16.01 10.08
CA ALA A 191 3.78 -17.15 10.07
C ALA A 191 4.39 -17.43 8.67
N GLU A 192 3.65 -17.16 7.60
CA GLU A 192 4.16 -17.31 6.24
C GLU A 192 5.25 -16.30 5.90
N ILE A 193 5.13 -15.04 6.34
CA ILE A 193 6.19 -14.02 6.18
C ILE A 193 7.41 -14.43 6.98
N GLU A 194 7.23 -14.85 8.23
CA GLU A 194 8.32 -15.31 9.08
C GLU A 194 9.07 -16.48 8.43
N LYS A 195 8.34 -17.42 7.82
CA LYS A 195 8.93 -18.54 7.07
C LYS A 195 9.72 -18.05 5.85
N MET A 196 9.19 -17.07 5.12
CA MET A 196 9.88 -16.47 3.97
C MET A 196 11.18 -15.79 4.39
N VAL A 197 11.15 -15.00 5.46
CA VAL A 197 12.34 -14.36 6.03
C VAL A 197 13.40 -15.41 6.36
N LYS A 198 13.04 -16.47 7.08
CA LYS A 198 13.97 -17.56 7.44
C LYS A 198 14.53 -18.32 6.24
N THR A 199 13.79 -18.37 5.13
CA THR A 199 14.19 -19.16 3.96
C THR A 199 15.08 -18.38 3.00
N TYR A 200 14.83 -17.07 2.83
CA TYR A 200 15.41 -16.27 1.75
C TYR A 200 16.26 -15.08 2.21
N MET A 201 16.30 -14.81 3.52
CA MET A 201 17.07 -13.70 4.08
C MET A 201 18.16 -14.22 5.03
N SER A 202 19.15 -13.38 5.25
CA SER A 202 20.24 -13.67 6.20
C SER A 202 19.68 -13.89 7.61
N PRO A 203 20.22 -14.85 8.38
CA PRO A 203 19.91 -14.98 9.81
C PRO A 203 20.20 -13.71 10.62
N ASN A 204 21.12 -12.87 10.12
CA ASN A 204 21.51 -11.61 10.72
C ASN A 204 20.73 -10.41 10.16
N ALA A 205 19.60 -10.63 9.44
CA ALA A 205 18.76 -9.59 8.93
C ALA A 205 18.35 -8.62 10.04
N LEU A 206 18.55 -7.32 9.82
CA LEU A 206 18.22 -6.32 10.80
C LEU A 206 16.70 -6.11 10.82
N ARG A 207 16.09 -6.20 12.01
CA ARG A 207 14.65 -6.04 12.17
C ARG A 207 14.34 -4.77 12.94
N ILE A 208 13.51 -3.93 12.33
CA ILE A 208 12.99 -2.70 12.92
C ILE A 208 11.45 -2.76 12.91
N GLU A 209 10.88 -2.45 14.06
CA GLU A 209 9.43 -2.39 14.23
C GLU A 209 9.07 -1.05 14.84
N VAL A 210 8.34 -0.24 14.09
CA VAL A 210 7.85 1.07 14.54
C VAL A 210 6.40 0.97 14.98
N ASN A 211 6.02 1.78 15.97
CA ASN A 211 4.67 1.79 16.56
C ASN A 211 4.24 0.44 17.17
N LYS A 212 5.13 -0.23 17.89
CA LYS A 212 4.86 -1.53 18.58
C LYS A 212 3.56 -1.58 19.38
N ASN A 213 3.11 -0.45 19.92
CA ASN A 213 1.97 -0.37 20.82
C ASN A 213 0.64 -0.02 20.12
N SER A 214 0.61 0.18 18.81
CA SER A 214 -0.60 0.54 18.08
C SER A 214 -0.60 -0.10 16.68
N LEU A 215 -1.31 -1.21 16.54
CA LEU A 215 -1.58 -1.83 15.24
C LEU A 215 -2.49 -0.95 14.37
N VAL A 216 -3.10 0.07 14.94
CA VAL A 216 -4.01 1.01 14.27
C VAL A 216 -3.59 2.43 14.58
N ASN A 217 -3.69 3.33 13.58
CA ASN A 217 -3.35 4.74 13.74
C ASN A 217 -4.19 5.38 14.86
N ALA A 218 -3.52 5.96 15.87
CA ALA A 218 -4.15 6.58 17.02
C ALA A 218 -5.11 7.76 16.68
N ASN A 219 -4.99 8.31 15.47
CA ASN A 219 -5.86 9.38 14.98
C ASN A 219 -7.19 8.87 14.40
N ILE A 220 -7.45 7.55 14.45
CA ILE A 220 -8.71 6.97 14.00
C ILE A 220 -9.64 6.74 15.18
N SER A 221 -10.83 7.33 15.12
CA SER A 221 -11.92 7.02 16.03
C SER A 221 -12.72 5.82 15.52
N HIS A 222 -12.87 4.79 16.35
CA HIS A 222 -13.56 3.56 15.96
C HIS A 222 -14.97 3.52 16.53
N HIS A 223 -15.95 3.31 15.64
CA HIS A 223 -17.35 3.26 15.97
C HIS A 223 -18.02 1.99 15.45
N TYR A 224 -19.11 1.57 16.08
CA TYR A 224 -19.99 0.55 15.51
C TYR A 224 -21.45 0.92 15.69
N ILE A 225 -22.29 0.44 14.77
CA ILE A 225 -23.74 0.59 14.80
C ILE A 225 -24.33 -0.81 14.72
N VAL A 226 -25.20 -1.15 15.70
CA VAL A 226 -25.97 -2.39 15.66
C VAL A 226 -27.23 -2.15 14.84
N THR A 227 -27.45 -2.99 13.82
CA THR A 227 -28.57 -2.86 12.91
C THR A 227 -29.00 -4.25 12.41
N ASN A 228 -29.96 -4.33 11.52
CA ASN A 228 -30.30 -5.56 10.79
C ASN A 228 -29.84 -5.45 9.32
N ILE A 229 -29.84 -6.58 8.61
CA ILE A 229 -29.35 -6.63 7.23
C ILE A 229 -30.14 -5.71 6.30
N LYS A 230 -31.46 -5.60 6.50
CA LYS A 230 -32.36 -4.81 5.62
C LYS A 230 -32.15 -3.31 5.78
N ASP A 231 -31.74 -2.86 6.96
CA ASP A 231 -31.62 -1.44 7.28
C ASP A 231 -30.19 -0.90 7.01
N LYS A 232 -29.22 -1.76 6.67
CA LYS A 232 -27.83 -1.33 6.47
C LYS A 232 -27.70 -0.21 5.43
N THR A 233 -28.39 -0.31 4.29
CA THR A 233 -28.35 0.71 3.24
C THR A 233 -28.92 2.04 3.76
N ASN A 234 -30.07 2.03 4.46
CA ASN A 234 -30.65 3.22 5.08
C ASN A 234 -29.71 3.86 6.11
N ILE A 235 -29.05 3.05 6.94
CA ILE A 235 -28.03 3.56 7.88
C ILE A 235 -26.88 4.24 7.15
N ILE A 236 -26.41 3.64 6.05
CA ILE A 236 -25.34 4.24 5.23
C ILE A 236 -25.82 5.56 4.62
N THR A 237 -27.01 5.62 4.04
CA THR A 237 -27.60 6.86 3.51
C THR A 237 -27.57 7.98 4.57
N ARG A 238 -28.05 7.72 5.78
CA ARG A 238 -28.02 8.68 6.89
C ARG A 238 -26.60 9.08 7.32
N LEU A 239 -25.64 8.15 7.27
CA LEU A 239 -24.23 8.46 7.50
C LEU A 239 -23.68 9.37 6.42
N LEU A 240 -23.96 9.08 5.13
CA LEU A 240 -23.49 9.90 4.01
C LEU A 240 -24.09 11.31 4.04
N ASP A 241 -25.36 11.45 4.45
CA ASP A 241 -25.98 12.77 4.67
C ASP A 241 -25.26 13.54 5.80
N LYS A 242 -24.90 12.86 6.89
CA LYS A 242 -24.13 13.47 7.99
C LYS A 242 -22.75 13.95 7.53
N TYR A 243 -22.13 13.26 6.58
CA TYR A 243 -20.81 13.56 6.02
C TYR A 243 -20.90 14.17 4.61
N ALA A 244 -21.95 14.97 4.34
CA ALA A 244 -22.27 15.49 3.01
C ALA A 244 -21.14 16.25 2.32
N ASP A 245 -20.27 16.92 3.10
CA ASP A 245 -19.12 17.69 2.58
C ASP A 245 -17.81 16.86 2.57
N ASP A 246 -17.86 15.63 3.05
CA ASP A 246 -16.70 14.77 3.25
C ASP A 246 -16.61 13.66 2.21
N ARG A 247 -15.44 13.03 2.13
CA ARG A 247 -15.18 11.90 1.24
C ARG A 247 -14.90 10.64 2.03
N GLY A 248 -15.39 9.51 1.54
CA GLY A 248 -15.23 8.24 2.24
C GLY A 248 -15.20 7.02 1.35
N ILE A 249 -14.81 5.89 1.96
CA ILE A 249 -14.87 4.55 1.33
C ILE A 249 -15.79 3.67 2.17
N ILE A 250 -16.64 2.91 1.47
CA ILE A 250 -17.52 1.90 2.05
C ILE A 250 -17.01 0.53 1.62
N PHE A 251 -16.65 -0.31 2.57
CA PHE A 251 -16.18 -1.66 2.30
C PHE A 251 -17.30 -2.68 2.31
N SER A 252 -17.45 -3.39 1.19
CA SER A 252 -18.34 -4.54 1.05
C SER A 252 -17.52 -5.83 0.91
N ARG A 253 -17.99 -6.93 1.50
CA ARG A 253 -17.30 -8.21 1.48
C ARG A 253 -17.24 -8.83 0.07
N THR A 254 -18.27 -8.61 -0.76
CA THR A 254 -18.40 -9.23 -2.07
C THR A 254 -18.48 -8.21 -3.20
N LYS A 255 -18.05 -8.61 -4.41
CA LYS A 255 -18.14 -7.81 -5.63
C LYS A 255 -19.61 -7.45 -5.95
N ALA A 256 -20.51 -8.43 -5.88
CA ALA A 256 -21.94 -8.23 -6.12
C ALA A 256 -22.55 -7.27 -5.09
N GLY A 257 -22.19 -7.41 -3.80
CA GLY A 257 -22.62 -6.49 -2.75
C GLY A 257 -22.13 -5.07 -2.96
N ALA A 258 -20.89 -4.89 -3.41
CA ALA A 258 -20.36 -3.57 -3.72
C ALA A 258 -21.10 -2.89 -4.87
N MET A 259 -21.40 -3.64 -5.93
CA MET A 259 -22.16 -3.13 -7.08
C MET A 259 -23.61 -2.78 -6.72
N LEU A 260 -24.27 -3.65 -5.95
CA LEU A 260 -25.66 -3.41 -5.52
C LEU A 260 -25.74 -2.16 -4.63
N LEU A 261 -24.89 -2.09 -3.61
CA LEU A 261 -24.88 -0.96 -2.69
C LEU A 261 -24.57 0.37 -3.41
N ALA A 262 -23.59 0.38 -4.32
CA ALA A 262 -23.30 1.59 -5.10
C ALA A 262 -24.49 2.01 -5.97
N LYS A 263 -25.20 1.05 -6.60
CA LYS A 263 -26.42 1.31 -7.38
C LYS A 263 -27.53 1.90 -6.51
N GLU A 264 -27.80 1.32 -5.34
CA GLU A 264 -28.81 1.82 -4.40
C GLU A 264 -28.49 3.25 -3.96
N LEU A 265 -27.26 3.52 -3.54
CA LEU A 265 -26.83 4.86 -3.12
C LEU A 265 -26.87 5.89 -4.27
N THR A 266 -26.58 5.47 -5.51
CA THR A 266 -26.72 6.36 -6.69
C THR A 266 -28.19 6.70 -6.93
N GLN A 267 -29.13 5.78 -6.72
CA GLN A 267 -30.57 6.03 -6.81
C GLN A 267 -31.08 7.02 -5.75
N GLU A 268 -30.44 7.03 -4.58
CA GLU A 268 -30.68 8.02 -3.51
C GLU A 268 -29.99 9.38 -3.78
N GLY A 269 -29.31 9.54 -4.91
CA GLY A 269 -28.72 10.82 -5.35
C GLY A 269 -27.26 11.05 -4.91
N PHE A 270 -26.59 10.08 -4.30
CA PHE A 270 -25.19 10.23 -3.90
C PHE A 270 -24.21 10.09 -5.08
N SER A 271 -23.13 10.86 -5.05
CA SER A 271 -22.00 10.73 -5.97
C SER A 271 -21.13 9.54 -5.55
N VAL A 272 -21.50 8.35 -6.00
CA VAL A 272 -20.88 7.08 -5.60
C VAL A 272 -20.65 6.14 -6.78
N GLU A 273 -19.53 5.42 -6.78
CA GLU A 273 -19.21 4.36 -7.74
C GLU A 273 -18.68 3.12 -7.04
N ALA A 274 -18.91 1.94 -7.65
CA ALA A 274 -18.30 0.70 -7.18
C ALA A 274 -16.89 0.53 -7.75
N LEU A 275 -15.96 -0.01 -6.93
CA LEU A 275 -14.65 -0.46 -7.37
C LEU A 275 -14.49 -1.94 -6.99
N GLN A 276 -14.43 -2.82 -7.98
CA GLN A 276 -14.38 -4.27 -7.75
C GLN A 276 -13.50 -4.98 -8.81
N GLY A 277 -13.12 -6.25 -8.53
CA GLY A 277 -12.08 -6.96 -9.28
C GLY A 277 -12.42 -7.35 -10.71
N ASP A 278 -13.72 -7.43 -11.08
CA ASP A 278 -14.14 -7.83 -12.43
C ASP A 278 -14.26 -6.64 -13.40
N MET A 279 -14.04 -5.41 -12.93
CA MET A 279 -14.06 -4.24 -13.78
C MET A 279 -12.93 -4.30 -14.81
N GLN A 280 -13.25 -3.87 -16.05
CA GLN A 280 -12.22 -3.64 -17.03
C GLN A 280 -11.27 -2.53 -16.57
N GLN A 281 -9.97 -2.66 -16.91
CA GLN A 281 -8.97 -1.73 -16.41
C GLN A 281 -9.26 -0.26 -16.76
N LYS A 282 -9.80 0.00 -17.95
CA LYS A 282 -10.18 1.36 -18.37
C LYS A 282 -11.26 1.97 -17.47
N GLU A 283 -12.24 1.17 -17.08
CA GLU A 283 -13.33 1.59 -16.19
C GLU A 283 -12.78 1.85 -14.79
N ARG A 284 -11.96 0.93 -14.28
CA ARG A 284 -11.27 1.08 -12.99
C ARG A 284 -10.43 2.37 -12.95
N ASP A 285 -9.64 2.63 -13.99
CA ASP A 285 -8.82 3.84 -14.11
C ASP A 285 -9.68 5.13 -14.15
N LYS A 286 -10.88 5.07 -14.79
CA LYS A 286 -11.85 6.17 -14.82
C LYS A 286 -12.40 6.48 -13.42
N VAL A 287 -12.89 5.45 -12.71
CA VAL A 287 -13.43 5.59 -11.35
C VAL A 287 -12.35 6.11 -10.40
N MET A 288 -11.16 5.54 -10.44
CA MET A 288 -10.04 5.98 -9.61
C MET A 288 -9.60 7.40 -9.89
N ARG A 289 -9.63 7.83 -11.16
CA ARG A 289 -9.33 9.21 -11.54
C ARG A 289 -10.40 10.16 -11.00
N ALA A 290 -11.67 9.82 -11.17
CA ALA A 290 -12.79 10.63 -10.65
C ALA A 290 -12.72 10.76 -9.12
N PHE A 291 -12.39 9.67 -8.43
CA PHE A 291 -12.23 9.68 -6.98
C PHE A 291 -11.00 10.49 -6.53
N LYS A 292 -9.87 10.39 -7.23
CA LYS A 292 -8.66 11.19 -6.92
C LYS A 292 -8.84 12.68 -7.16
N ASN A 293 -9.55 13.05 -8.23
CA ASN A 293 -9.82 14.44 -8.60
C ASN A 293 -11.03 15.04 -7.85
N GLU A 294 -11.56 14.31 -6.86
CA GLU A 294 -12.68 14.76 -6.01
C GLU A 294 -14.01 15.01 -6.75
N SER A 295 -14.11 14.56 -8.02
CA SER A 295 -15.37 14.58 -8.77
C SER A 295 -16.31 13.42 -8.43
N LEU A 296 -15.81 12.42 -7.70
CA LEU A 296 -16.54 11.33 -7.08
C LEU A 296 -16.34 11.41 -5.57
N GLN A 297 -17.44 11.46 -4.80
CA GLN A 297 -17.39 11.68 -3.37
C GLN A 297 -17.19 10.39 -2.59
N PHE A 298 -17.90 9.32 -2.96
CA PHE A 298 -17.88 8.05 -2.23
C PHE A 298 -17.47 6.90 -3.14
N LEU A 299 -16.78 5.93 -2.56
CA LEU A 299 -16.37 4.73 -3.25
C LEU A 299 -16.87 3.51 -2.47
N VAL A 300 -17.57 2.60 -3.13
CA VAL A 300 -17.89 1.29 -2.57
C VAL A 300 -16.88 0.28 -3.11
N SER A 301 -16.12 -0.38 -2.24
CA SER A 301 -15.03 -1.25 -2.68
C SER A 301 -14.99 -2.59 -1.93
N THR A 302 -14.41 -3.59 -2.56
CA THR A 302 -13.98 -4.81 -1.88
C THR A 302 -12.54 -4.64 -1.36
N ASP A 303 -12.12 -5.48 -0.40
CA ASP A 303 -10.76 -5.45 0.14
C ASP A 303 -9.69 -5.49 -0.95
N VAL A 304 -9.80 -6.49 -1.84
CA VAL A 304 -8.84 -6.67 -2.95
C VAL A 304 -8.77 -5.44 -3.85
N SER A 305 -9.90 -4.80 -4.12
CA SER A 305 -9.96 -3.67 -5.04
C SER A 305 -9.53 -2.34 -4.41
N ALA A 306 -9.66 -2.22 -3.09
CA ALA A 306 -9.21 -1.04 -2.35
C ALA A 306 -7.71 -1.04 -2.02
N ARG A 307 -7.02 -2.18 -2.25
CA ARG A 307 -5.57 -2.28 -2.03
C ARG A 307 -4.81 -1.37 -2.99
N GLY A 308 -3.76 -0.76 -2.50
CA GLY A 308 -2.94 0.16 -3.30
C GLY A 308 -3.64 1.47 -3.71
N ILE A 309 -4.87 1.72 -3.25
CA ILE A 309 -5.53 3.01 -3.47
C ILE A 309 -4.78 4.07 -2.67
N ASP A 310 -4.10 4.96 -3.40
CA ASP A 310 -3.50 6.16 -2.85
C ASP A 310 -4.51 7.31 -2.96
N VAL A 311 -5.39 7.37 -1.97
CA VAL A 311 -6.30 8.51 -1.78
C VAL A 311 -6.09 9.03 -0.38
N ASN A 312 -5.71 10.30 -0.32
CA ASN A 312 -5.54 11.03 0.92
C ASN A 312 -6.81 11.81 1.25
N ASN A 313 -6.95 12.23 2.48
CA ASN A 313 -8.03 13.09 2.96
C ASN A 313 -9.42 12.43 2.96
N LEU A 314 -9.49 11.11 3.20
CA LEU A 314 -10.78 10.50 3.49
C LEU A 314 -11.14 10.78 4.96
N ALA A 315 -12.34 11.33 5.18
CA ALA A 315 -12.83 11.64 6.52
C ALA A 315 -13.24 10.36 7.25
N PHE A 316 -13.79 9.39 6.52
CA PHE A 316 -14.28 8.17 7.14
C PHE A 316 -14.12 6.92 6.25
N VAL A 317 -14.21 5.79 6.93
CA VAL A 317 -14.33 4.44 6.36
C VAL A 317 -15.54 3.77 6.97
N ILE A 318 -16.42 3.19 6.14
CA ILE A 318 -17.56 2.39 6.59
C ILE A 318 -17.31 0.93 6.26
N HIS A 319 -17.43 0.06 7.25
CA HIS A 319 -17.44 -1.39 7.05
C HIS A 319 -18.92 -1.85 6.98
N HIS A 320 -19.42 -2.05 5.74
CA HIS A 320 -20.78 -2.59 5.54
C HIS A 320 -20.94 -3.97 6.19
N GLN A 321 -19.86 -4.76 6.21
CA GLN A 321 -19.67 -5.93 7.07
C GLN A 321 -18.24 -5.90 7.64
N LEU A 322 -18.08 -6.44 8.85
CA LEU A 322 -16.75 -6.68 9.39
C LEU A 322 -15.97 -7.64 8.49
N PRO A 323 -14.67 -7.45 8.32
CA PRO A 323 -13.84 -8.39 7.57
C PRO A 323 -13.64 -9.69 8.36
N ASP A 324 -13.36 -10.78 7.62
CA ASP A 324 -13.13 -12.10 8.22
C ASP A 324 -11.78 -12.17 8.97
N GLN A 325 -10.81 -11.35 8.54
CA GLN A 325 -9.47 -11.29 9.13
C GLN A 325 -9.22 -9.90 9.71
N GLN A 326 -8.54 -9.89 10.85
CA GLN A 326 -8.22 -8.69 11.61
C GLN A 326 -7.33 -7.71 10.83
N GLU A 327 -6.40 -8.22 10.05
CA GLU A 327 -5.49 -7.45 9.22
C GLU A 327 -6.27 -6.57 8.22
N TYR A 328 -7.36 -7.09 7.65
CA TYR A 328 -8.21 -6.30 6.75
C TYR A 328 -8.92 -5.15 7.47
N TYR A 329 -9.29 -5.32 8.75
CA TYR A 329 -9.84 -4.21 9.51
C TYR A 329 -8.83 -3.06 9.61
N THR A 330 -7.58 -3.37 9.93
CA THR A 330 -6.50 -2.40 10.02
C THR A 330 -6.22 -1.72 8.67
N HIS A 331 -6.15 -2.50 7.59
CA HIS A 331 -5.91 -1.99 6.23
C HIS A 331 -7.06 -1.12 5.71
N ARG A 332 -8.32 -1.47 6.00
CA ARG A 332 -9.50 -0.66 5.67
C ARG A 332 -9.48 0.65 6.44
N SER A 333 -9.36 0.57 7.77
CA SER A 333 -9.35 1.75 8.64
C SER A 333 -8.18 2.70 8.33
N GLY A 334 -7.02 2.17 7.93
CA GLY A 334 -5.87 2.95 7.50
C GLY A 334 -6.05 3.70 6.17
N ARG A 335 -7.23 3.69 5.55
CA ARG A 335 -7.56 4.56 4.40
C ARG A 335 -7.97 5.97 4.84
N THR A 336 -8.32 6.17 6.10
CA THR A 336 -8.53 7.50 6.71
C THR A 336 -7.38 7.89 7.64
N ALA A 337 -7.45 9.07 8.24
CA ALA A 337 -6.49 9.60 9.21
C ALA A 337 -5.02 9.62 8.73
N ARG A 338 -4.78 9.95 7.46
CA ARG A 338 -3.45 10.06 6.89
C ARG A 338 -2.89 11.48 7.03
N ALA A 339 -1.55 11.60 6.96
CA ALA A 339 -0.83 12.87 7.01
C ALA A 339 -1.13 13.71 8.26
N GLY A 340 -1.31 13.07 9.43
CA GLY A 340 -1.58 13.75 10.70
C GLY A 340 -3.02 14.23 10.91
N LYS A 341 -3.94 13.94 9.97
CA LYS A 341 -5.37 14.22 10.13
C LYS A 341 -6.05 13.16 11.00
N THR A 342 -7.21 13.51 11.55
CA THR A 342 -8.12 12.58 12.23
C THR A 342 -9.07 11.92 11.22
N GLY A 343 -9.67 10.79 11.59
CA GLY A 343 -10.64 10.09 10.76
C GLY A 343 -11.53 9.14 11.55
N GLU A 344 -12.59 8.67 10.93
CA GLU A 344 -13.54 7.76 11.55
C GLU A 344 -13.61 6.41 10.82
N SER A 345 -13.68 5.33 11.59
CA SER A 345 -13.90 3.97 11.11
C SER A 345 -15.17 3.42 11.73
N ILE A 346 -16.20 3.18 10.92
CA ILE A 346 -17.56 2.87 11.37
C ILE A 346 -17.94 1.47 10.89
N ALA A 347 -18.22 0.55 11.81
CA ALA A 347 -18.63 -0.82 11.48
C ALA A 347 -20.15 -1.01 11.64
N LEU A 348 -20.82 -1.53 10.60
CA LEU A 348 -22.22 -1.92 10.68
C LEU A 348 -22.29 -3.41 11.01
N ILE A 349 -22.71 -3.73 12.24
CA ILE A 349 -22.86 -5.09 12.74
C ILE A 349 -24.31 -5.47 12.91
N ILE A 350 -24.59 -6.77 12.81
CA ILE A 350 -25.90 -7.31 13.20
C ILE A 350 -25.86 -7.79 14.67
N SER A 351 -27.04 -7.92 15.28
CA SER A 351 -27.16 -8.48 16.63
C SER A 351 -26.49 -9.87 16.70
N GLY A 352 -25.61 -10.05 17.68
CA GLY A 352 -24.78 -11.24 17.86
C GLY A 352 -23.34 -11.12 17.32
N GLU A 353 -23.02 -10.08 16.53
CA GLU A 353 -21.63 -9.82 16.08
C GLU A 353 -20.82 -8.96 17.06
N GLU A 354 -21.37 -8.55 18.20
CA GLU A 354 -20.70 -7.73 19.23
C GLU A 354 -19.45 -8.41 19.78
N GLN A 355 -19.43 -9.76 19.80
CA GLN A 355 -18.24 -10.52 20.21
C GLN A 355 -17.06 -10.29 19.24
N GLN A 356 -17.32 -10.07 17.95
CA GLN A 356 -16.27 -9.75 16.98
C GLN A 356 -15.66 -8.36 17.26
N ILE A 357 -16.49 -7.38 17.65
CA ILE A 357 -16.02 -6.06 18.09
C ILE A 357 -15.14 -6.19 19.34
N GLN A 358 -15.58 -6.97 20.35
CA GLN A 358 -14.78 -7.20 21.56
C GLN A 358 -13.43 -7.86 21.24
N LYS A 359 -13.44 -8.84 20.33
CA LYS A 359 -12.21 -9.48 19.86
C LYS A 359 -11.26 -8.48 19.17
N LEU A 360 -11.78 -7.67 18.24
CA LEU A 360 -10.99 -6.62 17.58
C LEU A 360 -10.41 -5.61 18.57
N GLN A 361 -11.21 -5.20 19.59
CA GLN A 361 -10.72 -4.31 20.65
C GLN A 361 -9.52 -4.89 21.39
N LYS A 362 -9.64 -6.17 21.78
CA LYS A 362 -8.59 -6.87 22.52
C LYS A 362 -7.33 -7.06 21.68
N ASP A 363 -7.51 -7.55 20.46
CA ASP A 363 -6.39 -7.97 19.59
C ASP A 363 -5.63 -6.77 19.00
N LEU A 364 -6.34 -5.66 18.72
CA LEU A 364 -5.77 -4.45 18.13
C LEU A 364 -5.43 -3.35 19.16
N GLY A 365 -5.84 -3.52 20.42
CA GLY A 365 -5.66 -2.49 21.46
C GLY A 365 -6.44 -1.20 21.22
N ILE A 366 -7.56 -1.26 20.48
CA ILE A 366 -8.40 -0.11 20.13
C ILE A 366 -9.69 -0.10 20.97
N LYS A 367 -10.37 1.07 21.01
CA LYS A 367 -11.67 1.21 21.68
C LYS A 367 -12.73 1.54 20.65
N PHE A 368 -13.75 0.72 20.56
CA PHE A 368 -14.96 1.03 19.80
C PHE A 368 -15.98 1.76 20.68
N ARG A 369 -16.67 2.73 20.08
CA ARG A 369 -17.83 3.40 20.69
C ARG A 369 -19.07 3.04 19.89
N GLN A 370 -20.12 2.65 20.60
CA GLN A 370 -21.42 2.46 19.95
C GLN A 370 -21.97 3.81 19.51
N MET A 371 -22.41 3.90 18.27
CA MET A 371 -23.02 5.08 17.67
C MET A 371 -24.50 4.78 17.40
N THR A 372 -25.37 5.73 17.73
CA THR A 372 -26.78 5.78 17.36
C THR A 372 -26.97 6.94 16.37
N LEU A 373 -27.78 6.73 15.34
CA LEU A 373 -28.12 7.73 14.32
C LEU A 373 -29.53 8.26 14.54
#